data_4dd0e57964f3a7a63306512e292885bb
#
_entry.id   4dd0e57964f3a7a63306512e292885bb
#
_cell.length_a   1.000
_cell.length_b   1.000
_cell.length_c   1.000
_cell.angle_alpha   90.00
_cell.angle_beta   90.00
_cell.angle_gamma   90.00
#
_symmetry.space_group_name_H-M   'P 1'
#
loop_
_entity.id
_entity.type
_entity.pdbx_description
1 polymer ?
#
loop_
_entity_poly.entity_id
_entity_poly.type
_entity_poly.pdbx_seq_one_letter_code
_entity_poly.pdbx_strand_id
1 'polypeptide(L)'
;ISITQKVLEKIEATFFEATTALALWYFDKTNVDIAVIETGLGGRLDSTNIIKSTQTIITQVAIDHSEILGNTIEKIAFEKGGIIKNNTPLLLADQKPVVKTILLKIANEKKAPVFTVKNFRLKIIQKLDISTYFHINGCTFWSPLQGNHQAKNAALSILSVNQFDPGISIETIQKGLSCVSWPGRLQKMDKKNPIFYDVAHNAHGITTILEMFQNNWSEKPVGIFALKAENNIDFISKSIQNSFSN
;
A
#
# COMPACT_ATOMS: atom_id res chain seq x y z
N ILE A 1 28.20 -5.92 -5.01
CA ILE A 1 27.69 -6.78 -6.09
C ILE A 1 28.68 -7.91 -6.39
N SER A 2 29.97 -7.64 -6.63
CA SER A 2 30.94 -8.70 -6.99
C SER A 2 31.13 -9.79 -5.92
N ILE A 3 30.98 -9.46 -4.63
CA ILE A 3 31.15 -10.41 -3.52
C ILE A 3 29.93 -11.36 -3.43
N THR A 4 28.75 -10.88 -3.73
CA THR A 4 27.49 -11.63 -3.62
C THR A 4 27.13 -12.37 -4.90
N GLN A 5 27.63 -11.92 -6.05
CA GLN A 5 27.26 -12.47 -7.36
C GLN A 5 27.47 -13.98 -7.47
N LYS A 6 28.66 -14.48 -7.10
CA LYS A 6 28.96 -15.92 -7.14
C LYS A 6 28.04 -16.76 -6.25
N VAL A 7 27.62 -16.20 -5.12
CA VAL A 7 26.69 -16.90 -4.22
C VAL A 7 25.30 -16.94 -4.83
N LEU A 8 24.82 -15.81 -5.37
CA LEU A 8 23.50 -15.70 -6.00
C LEU A 8 23.38 -16.61 -7.23
N GLU A 9 24.43 -16.66 -8.07
CA GLU A 9 24.47 -17.55 -9.23
C GLU A 9 24.45 -19.04 -8.81
N LYS A 10 25.15 -19.40 -7.75
CA LYS A 10 25.21 -20.78 -7.24
C LYS A 10 23.86 -21.28 -6.72
N ILE A 11 23.04 -20.41 -6.13
CA ILE A 11 21.72 -20.77 -5.56
C ILE A 11 20.57 -20.50 -6.52
N GLU A 12 20.85 -20.04 -7.75
CA GLU A 12 19.84 -19.70 -8.76
C GLU A 12 18.76 -18.74 -8.25
N ALA A 13 19.17 -17.74 -7.44
CA ALA A 13 18.25 -16.79 -6.84
C ALA A 13 17.49 -16.00 -7.91
N THR A 14 16.21 -15.83 -7.71
CA THR A 14 15.39 -14.92 -8.53
C THR A 14 15.87 -13.48 -8.40
N PHE A 15 15.50 -12.63 -9.36
CA PHE A 15 15.85 -11.21 -9.31
C PHE A 15 15.36 -10.54 -8.00
N PHE A 16 14.14 -10.88 -7.56
CA PHE A 16 13.58 -10.28 -6.33
C PHE A 16 14.30 -10.78 -5.07
N GLU A 17 14.61 -12.07 -4.97
CA GLU A 17 15.40 -12.63 -3.86
C GLU A 17 16.79 -12.01 -3.80
N ALA A 18 17.46 -11.91 -4.94
CA ALA A 18 18.79 -11.29 -5.02
C ALA A 18 18.75 -9.81 -4.60
N THR A 19 17.76 -9.06 -5.06
CA THR A 19 17.58 -7.64 -4.72
C THR A 19 17.27 -7.48 -3.24
N THR A 20 16.39 -8.32 -2.68
CA THR A 20 16.07 -8.33 -1.25
C THR A 20 17.30 -8.60 -0.40
N ALA A 21 18.08 -9.63 -0.74
CA ALA A 21 19.31 -9.96 -0.02
C ALA A 21 20.32 -8.82 -0.05
N LEU A 22 20.50 -8.18 -1.22
CA LEU A 22 21.40 -7.03 -1.38
C LEU A 22 20.92 -5.82 -0.58
N ALA A 23 19.60 -5.54 -0.56
CA ALA A 23 19.05 -4.44 0.22
C ALA A 23 19.27 -4.65 1.72
N LEU A 24 18.97 -5.84 2.25
CA LEU A 24 19.17 -6.17 3.65
C LEU A 24 20.66 -6.11 4.03
N TRP A 25 21.54 -6.62 3.18
CA TRP A 25 22.98 -6.50 3.38
C TRP A 25 23.46 -5.04 3.38
N TYR A 26 22.93 -4.22 2.48
CA TYR A 26 23.27 -2.80 2.40
C TYR A 26 22.79 -2.05 3.64
N PHE A 27 21.57 -2.30 4.11
CA PHE A 27 21.03 -1.69 5.33
C PHE A 27 21.89 -2.03 6.57
N ASP A 28 22.34 -3.29 6.68
CA ASP A 28 23.27 -3.71 7.73
C ASP A 28 24.61 -2.96 7.64
N LYS A 29 25.19 -2.86 6.45
CA LYS A 29 26.50 -2.18 6.23
C LYS A 29 26.44 -0.67 6.47
N THR A 30 25.31 -0.05 6.20
CA THR A 30 25.12 1.40 6.39
C THR A 30 24.55 1.76 7.75
N ASN A 31 24.26 0.75 8.60
CA ASN A 31 23.71 0.90 9.94
C ASN A 31 22.48 1.82 9.95
N VAL A 32 21.49 1.53 9.09
CA VAL A 32 20.27 2.32 9.05
C VAL A 32 19.52 2.23 10.38
N ASP A 33 18.99 3.35 10.87
CA ASP A 33 18.22 3.39 12.11
C ASP A 33 16.87 2.68 11.97
N ILE A 34 16.24 2.82 10.81
CA ILE A 34 14.92 2.25 10.51
C ILE A 34 14.89 1.76 9.06
N ALA A 35 14.41 0.53 8.85
CA ALA A 35 14.14 -0.01 7.54
C ALA A 35 12.63 -0.24 7.36
N VAL A 36 12.06 0.34 6.31
CA VAL A 36 10.68 0.09 5.89
C VAL A 36 10.72 -0.90 4.73
N ILE A 37 10.22 -2.12 4.96
CA ILE A 37 10.29 -3.22 4.01
C ILE A 37 8.91 -3.53 3.49
N GLU A 38 8.72 -3.45 2.17
CA GLU A 38 7.49 -3.85 1.50
C GLU A 38 7.63 -5.27 0.93
N THR A 39 6.59 -6.11 1.10
CA THR A 39 6.52 -7.42 0.47
C THR A 39 6.37 -7.28 -1.04
N GLY A 40 7.07 -8.11 -1.81
CA GLY A 40 6.92 -8.12 -3.27
C GLY A 40 5.63 -8.80 -3.70
N LEU A 41 5.33 -9.98 -3.13
CA LEU A 41 4.14 -10.76 -3.48
C LEU A 41 3.64 -11.57 -2.28
N GLY A 42 2.35 -11.46 -1.99
CA GLY A 42 1.73 -12.21 -0.91
C GLY A 42 2.22 -11.79 0.46
N GLY A 43 3.07 -12.58 1.08
CA GLY A 43 3.68 -12.32 2.37
C GLY A 43 4.35 -13.53 2.99
N ARG A 44 3.63 -14.64 3.19
CA ARG A 44 4.11 -15.83 3.90
C ARG A 44 5.41 -16.41 3.32
N LEU A 45 5.51 -16.50 2.01
CA LEU A 45 6.65 -17.03 1.27
C LEU A 45 7.48 -15.94 0.57
N ASP A 46 7.19 -14.68 0.85
CA ASP A 46 7.95 -13.57 0.29
C ASP A 46 9.38 -13.54 0.85
N SER A 47 10.35 -13.24 0.00
CA SER A 47 11.77 -13.21 0.41
C SER A 47 12.05 -12.18 1.50
N THR A 48 11.24 -11.11 1.59
CA THR A 48 11.35 -10.13 2.67
C THR A 48 10.91 -10.67 4.03
N ASN A 49 10.17 -11.80 4.05
CA ASN A 49 9.58 -12.32 5.29
C ASN A 49 10.58 -13.02 6.23
N ILE A 50 11.86 -13.09 5.86
CA ILE A 50 12.94 -13.60 6.71
C ILE A 50 13.28 -12.67 7.89
N ILE A 51 12.90 -11.39 7.81
CA ILE A 51 13.23 -10.39 8.83
C ILE A 51 12.44 -10.59 10.11
N LYS A 52 13.03 -10.15 11.23
CA LYS A 52 12.33 -9.97 12.52
C LYS A 52 11.85 -8.54 12.60
N SER A 53 10.64 -8.27 12.10
CA SER A 53 10.06 -6.93 12.13
C SER A 53 9.69 -6.50 13.56
N THR A 54 9.83 -5.21 13.85
CA THR A 54 9.35 -4.57 15.09
C THR A 54 7.85 -4.26 15.05
N GLN A 55 7.32 -4.14 13.82
CA GLN A 55 5.91 -3.97 13.53
C GLN A 55 5.56 -4.70 12.23
N THR A 56 4.32 -5.14 12.11
CA THR A 56 3.74 -5.64 10.88
C THR A 56 2.59 -4.74 10.47
N ILE A 57 2.56 -4.32 9.21
CA ILE A 57 1.50 -3.46 8.69
C ILE A 57 0.80 -4.20 7.55
N ILE A 58 -0.53 -4.32 7.63
CA ILE A 58 -1.33 -4.89 6.54
C ILE A 58 -2.34 -3.84 6.08
N THR A 59 -2.15 -3.37 4.86
CA THR A 59 -3.05 -2.44 4.17
C THR A 59 -4.35 -3.16 3.76
N GLN A 60 -5.27 -2.48 3.10
CA GLN A 60 -6.50 -3.10 2.63
C GLN A 60 -6.20 -4.25 1.66
N VAL A 61 -6.75 -5.44 1.96
CA VAL A 61 -6.58 -6.63 1.12
C VAL A 61 -7.68 -6.67 0.07
N ALA A 62 -7.27 -6.79 -1.19
CA ALA A 62 -8.13 -6.99 -2.34
C ALA A 62 -7.71 -8.23 -3.12
N ILE A 63 -8.53 -8.68 -4.07
CA ILE A 63 -8.16 -9.75 -5.00
C ILE A 63 -7.15 -9.18 -5.98
N ASP A 64 -5.96 -9.77 -5.96
CA ASP A 64 -4.86 -9.46 -6.85
C ASP A 64 -3.93 -10.67 -6.95
N HIS A 65 -3.21 -10.81 -8.06
CA HIS A 65 -2.29 -11.94 -8.29
C HIS A 65 -2.93 -13.32 -8.00
N SER A 66 -4.19 -13.48 -8.42
CA SER A 66 -4.99 -14.67 -8.11
C SER A 66 -4.40 -15.99 -8.66
N GLU A 67 -3.60 -15.90 -9.70
CA GLU A 67 -2.90 -17.03 -10.31
C GLU A 67 -1.86 -17.66 -9.36
N ILE A 68 -1.26 -16.83 -8.49
CA ILE A 68 -0.19 -17.26 -7.57
C ILE A 68 -0.72 -17.38 -6.14
N LEU A 69 -1.48 -16.39 -5.67
CA LEU A 69 -1.93 -16.31 -4.27
C LEU A 69 -3.25 -17.06 -4.04
N GLY A 70 -3.89 -17.51 -5.13
CA GLY A 70 -5.19 -18.17 -5.10
C GLY A 70 -6.36 -17.23 -5.45
N ASN A 71 -7.44 -17.84 -5.92
CA ASN A 71 -8.59 -17.17 -6.54
C ASN A 71 -9.66 -16.69 -5.54
N THR A 72 -9.39 -16.74 -4.24
CA THR A 72 -10.31 -16.24 -3.20
C THR A 72 -9.64 -15.26 -2.27
N ILE A 73 -10.42 -14.32 -1.74
CA ILE A 73 -9.92 -13.28 -0.82
C ILE A 73 -9.37 -13.89 0.46
N GLU A 74 -9.90 -15.06 0.87
CA GLU A 74 -9.47 -15.81 2.05
C GLU A 74 -8.04 -16.34 1.89
N LYS A 75 -7.73 -16.91 0.73
CA LYS A 75 -6.38 -17.40 0.41
C LYS A 75 -5.38 -16.26 0.39
N ILE A 76 -5.74 -15.16 -0.26
CA ILE A 76 -4.89 -13.96 -0.31
C ILE A 76 -4.66 -13.39 1.10
N ALA A 77 -5.71 -13.33 1.92
CA ALA A 77 -5.61 -12.89 3.31
C ALA A 77 -4.68 -13.79 4.14
N PHE A 78 -4.74 -15.09 3.94
CA PHE A 78 -3.86 -16.05 4.60
C PHE A 78 -2.39 -15.83 4.20
N GLU A 79 -2.10 -15.71 2.90
CA GLU A 79 -0.75 -15.44 2.41
C GLU A 79 -0.19 -14.10 2.95
N LYS A 80 -1.00 -13.03 2.92
CA LYS A 80 -0.59 -11.74 3.49
C LYS A 80 -0.44 -11.78 5.01
N GLY A 81 -1.28 -12.53 5.71
CA GLY A 81 -1.18 -12.76 7.15
C GLY A 81 0.11 -13.47 7.59
N GLY A 82 0.77 -14.15 6.66
CA GLY A 82 2.04 -14.86 6.93
C GLY A 82 3.20 -13.96 7.35
N ILE A 83 3.10 -12.63 7.18
CA ILE A 83 4.10 -11.68 7.68
C ILE A 83 3.92 -11.33 9.17
N ILE A 84 2.80 -11.72 9.78
CA ILE A 84 2.56 -11.47 11.20
C ILE A 84 3.55 -12.28 12.04
N LYS A 85 4.25 -11.63 12.94
CA LYS A 85 5.31 -12.22 13.78
C LYS A 85 4.84 -12.42 15.21
N ASN A 86 5.47 -13.36 15.90
CA ASN A 86 5.16 -13.64 17.30
C ASN A 86 5.41 -12.40 18.18
N ASN A 87 4.43 -12.08 19.03
CA ASN A 87 4.48 -10.96 19.99
C ASN A 87 4.80 -9.60 19.34
N THR A 88 4.58 -9.46 18.03
CA THR A 88 4.90 -8.23 17.28
C THR A 88 3.61 -7.49 16.94
N PRO A 89 3.52 -6.18 17.18
CA PRO A 89 2.34 -5.39 16.82
C PRO A 89 1.92 -5.56 15.38
N LEU A 90 0.64 -5.85 15.17
CA LEU A 90 -0.03 -5.82 13.88
C LEU A 90 -0.84 -4.54 13.75
N LEU A 91 -0.50 -3.71 12.77
CA LEU A 91 -1.26 -2.53 12.40
C LEU A 91 -2.10 -2.85 11.16
N LEU A 92 -3.40 -2.72 11.33
CA LEU A 92 -4.35 -3.24 10.34
C LEU A 92 -5.23 -2.11 9.81
N ALA A 93 -5.23 -1.91 8.49
CA ALA A 93 -6.23 -1.09 7.80
C ALA A 93 -7.64 -1.70 7.93
N ASP A 94 -8.67 -0.93 7.60
CA ASP A 94 -10.02 -1.47 7.50
C ASP A 94 -10.06 -2.58 6.45
N GLN A 95 -10.69 -3.69 6.83
CA GLN A 95 -10.77 -4.91 6.02
C GLN A 95 -12.22 -5.34 5.83
N LYS A 96 -12.47 -6.08 4.76
CA LYS A 96 -13.71 -6.86 4.64
C LYS A 96 -13.83 -7.84 5.82
N PRO A 97 -15.03 -8.13 6.32
CA PRO A 97 -15.22 -8.97 7.52
C PRO A 97 -14.48 -10.32 7.48
N VAL A 98 -14.54 -11.01 6.34
CA VAL A 98 -13.87 -12.31 6.15
C VAL A 98 -12.35 -12.19 6.27
N VAL A 99 -11.74 -11.19 5.64
CA VAL A 99 -10.29 -10.91 5.71
C VAL A 99 -9.89 -10.60 7.15
N LYS A 100 -10.67 -9.72 7.80
CA LYS A 100 -10.42 -9.34 9.20
C LYS A 100 -10.43 -10.55 10.12
N THR A 101 -11.41 -11.44 9.98
CA THR A 101 -11.50 -12.67 10.79
C THR A 101 -10.24 -13.54 10.64
N ILE A 102 -9.75 -13.73 9.42
CA ILE A 102 -8.55 -14.52 9.15
C ILE A 102 -7.32 -13.89 9.79
N LEU A 103 -7.10 -12.58 9.56
CA LEU A 103 -5.94 -11.88 10.07
C LEU A 103 -5.93 -11.82 11.60
N LEU A 104 -7.11 -11.62 12.24
CA LEU A 104 -7.23 -11.65 13.69
C LEU A 104 -6.97 -13.04 14.27
N LYS A 105 -7.39 -14.11 13.60
CA LYS A 105 -7.06 -15.48 14.00
C LYS A 105 -5.56 -15.72 13.99
N ILE A 106 -4.87 -15.35 12.90
CA ILE A 106 -3.40 -15.49 12.79
C ILE A 106 -2.71 -14.64 13.86
N ALA A 107 -3.15 -13.39 14.07
CA ALA A 107 -2.60 -12.53 15.10
C ALA A 107 -2.73 -13.13 16.50
N ASN A 108 -3.89 -13.71 16.82
CA ASN A 108 -4.12 -14.38 18.10
C ASN A 108 -3.18 -15.59 18.29
N GLU A 109 -3.04 -16.44 17.27
CA GLU A 109 -2.11 -17.58 17.29
C GLU A 109 -0.66 -17.15 17.52
N LYS A 110 -0.29 -15.98 16.99
CA LYS A 110 1.04 -15.35 17.14
C LYS A 110 1.17 -14.48 18.40
N LYS A 111 0.11 -14.33 19.20
CA LYS A 111 0.06 -13.40 20.33
C LYS A 111 0.45 -11.97 19.94
N ALA A 112 0.15 -11.59 18.71
CA ALA A 112 0.43 -10.28 18.15
C ALA A 112 -0.66 -9.28 18.59
N PRO A 113 -0.33 -8.20 19.31
CA PRO A 113 -1.30 -7.17 19.64
C PRO A 113 -1.76 -6.46 18.37
N VAL A 114 -3.08 -6.23 18.22
CA VAL A 114 -3.66 -5.67 17.02
C VAL A 114 -4.11 -4.23 17.24
N PHE A 115 -3.64 -3.34 16.39
CA PHE A 115 -4.02 -1.93 16.34
C PHE A 115 -4.72 -1.62 15.03
N THR A 116 -5.77 -0.83 15.07
CA THR A 116 -6.56 -0.49 13.87
C THR A 116 -6.82 1.00 13.78
N VAL A 117 -6.96 1.51 12.57
CA VAL A 117 -7.32 2.92 12.31
C VAL A 117 -8.77 3.25 12.69
N LYS A 118 -9.58 2.25 13.06
CA LYS A 118 -11.01 2.45 13.39
C LYS A 118 -11.24 3.46 14.52
N ASN A 119 -10.31 3.54 15.47
CA ASN A 119 -10.37 4.49 16.59
C ASN A 119 -9.95 5.92 16.19
N PHE A 120 -9.33 6.06 15.03
CA PHE A 120 -9.03 7.34 14.44
C PHE A 120 -10.32 7.88 13.82
N ARG A 121 -10.88 8.91 14.39
CA ARG A 121 -12.05 9.60 13.82
C ARG A 121 -11.65 10.27 12.49
N LEU A 122 -11.32 9.43 11.50
CA LEU A 122 -10.87 9.89 10.20
C LEU A 122 -12.02 10.58 9.45
N LYS A 123 -11.84 11.85 9.16
CA LYS A 123 -12.73 12.62 8.31
C LYS A 123 -11.92 13.14 7.13
N ILE A 124 -12.24 12.67 5.93
CA ILE A 124 -11.58 13.09 4.70
C ILE A 124 -12.26 14.37 4.22
N ILE A 125 -11.45 15.38 3.90
CA ILE A 125 -11.89 16.64 3.30
C ILE A 125 -11.39 16.62 1.87
N GLN A 126 -12.28 16.33 0.93
CA GLN A 126 -11.96 16.46 -0.48
C GLN A 126 -11.91 17.95 -0.84
N LYS A 127 -10.78 18.38 -1.39
CA LYS A 127 -10.68 19.64 -2.12
C LYS A 127 -10.45 19.30 -3.59
N LEU A 128 -10.98 20.12 -4.48
CA LEU A 128 -10.75 20.05 -5.94
C LEU A 128 -9.28 20.19 -6.34
N ASP A 129 -8.41 20.26 -5.39
CA ASP A 129 -6.97 20.41 -5.52
C ASP A 129 -6.29 19.02 -5.61
N ILE A 130 -5.07 19.03 -6.12
CA ILE A 130 -4.18 17.88 -6.36
C ILE A 130 -3.65 17.23 -5.07
N SER A 131 -4.33 17.39 -3.95
CA SER A 131 -3.90 16.96 -2.63
C SER A 131 -5.05 16.44 -1.78
N THR A 132 -4.75 15.62 -0.79
CA THR A 132 -5.74 15.07 0.13
C THR A 132 -5.58 15.69 1.52
N TYR A 133 -6.65 16.34 2.00
CA TYR A 133 -6.76 16.84 3.37
C TYR A 133 -7.66 15.93 4.19
N PHE A 134 -7.27 15.68 5.42
CA PHE A 134 -8.05 14.84 6.33
C PHE A 134 -7.82 15.22 7.79
N HIS A 135 -8.80 14.92 8.63
CA HIS A 135 -8.70 15.08 10.08
C HIS A 135 -8.60 13.72 10.75
N ILE A 136 -7.73 13.62 11.75
CA ILE A 136 -7.65 12.50 12.67
C ILE A 136 -7.67 13.05 14.08
N ASN A 137 -8.64 12.64 14.89
CA ASN A 137 -8.77 13.04 16.29
C ASN A 137 -8.70 14.57 16.51
N GLY A 138 -9.25 15.36 15.58
CA GLY A 138 -9.25 16.82 15.63
C GLY A 138 -8.00 17.50 15.06
N CYS A 139 -6.96 16.77 14.73
CA CYS A 139 -5.77 17.31 14.06
C CYS A 139 -5.94 17.23 12.54
N THR A 140 -5.52 18.28 11.84
CA THR A 140 -5.54 18.34 10.38
C THR A 140 -4.23 17.84 9.78
N PHE A 141 -4.32 16.98 8.79
CA PHE A 141 -3.20 16.49 8.02
C PHE A 141 -3.42 16.78 6.53
N TRP A 142 -2.32 16.85 5.81
CA TRP A 142 -2.29 17.05 4.37
C TRP A 142 -1.26 16.12 3.75
N SER A 143 -1.60 15.59 2.58
CA SER A 143 -0.70 14.78 1.75
C SER A 143 -0.82 15.19 0.29
N PRO A 144 0.28 15.27 -0.46
CA PRO A 144 0.24 15.51 -1.90
C PRO A 144 -0.33 14.33 -2.70
N LEU A 145 -0.46 13.15 -2.07
CA LEU A 145 -1.08 12.01 -2.72
C LEU A 145 -2.60 12.14 -2.73
N GLN A 146 -3.21 11.87 -3.88
CA GLN A 146 -4.64 12.11 -4.11
C GLN A 146 -5.51 10.89 -3.79
N GLY A 147 -6.71 11.17 -3.32
CA GLY A 147 -7.78 10.20 -3.17
C GLY A 147 -8.00 9.68 -1.75
N ASN A 148 -9.22 9.21 -1.51
CA ASN A 148 -9.66 8.72 -0.20
C ASN A 148 -8.82 7.55 0.31
N HIS A 149 -8.34 6.70 -0.59
CA HIS A 149 -7.46 5.59 -0.25
C HIS A 149 -6.11 6.07 0.30
N GLN A 150 -5.59 7.20 -0.19
CA GLN A 150 -4.35 7.78 0.32
C GLN A 150 -4.51 8.37 1.72
N ALA A 151 -5.66 8.97 2.03
CA ALA A 151 -5.96 9.38 3.41
C ALA A 151 -6.01 8.18 4.37
N LYS A 152 -6.58 7.05 3.93
CA LYS A 152 -6.61 5.80 4.71
C LYS A 152 -5.20 5.23 4.91
N ASN A 153 -4.38 5.23 3.87
CA ASN A 153 -2.98 4.81 3.95
C ASN A 153 -2.17 5.72 4.88
N ALA A 154 -2.35 7.04 4.76
CA ALA A 154 -1.72 8.01 5.66
C ALA A 154 -2.15 7.80 7.13
N ALA A 155 -3.44 7.54 7.38
CA ALA A 155 -3.92 7.22 8.73
C ALA A 155 -3.24 5.96 9.30
N LEU A 156 -3.04 4.92 8.48
CA LEU A 156 -2.32 3.72 8.89
C LEU A 156 -0.84 4.01 9.16
N SER A 157 -0.21 4.87 8.35
CA SER A 157 1.17 5.32 8.57
C SER A 157 1.31 6.12 9.86
N ILE A 158 0.36 7.02 10.17
CA ILE A 158 0.31 7.76 11.43
C ILE A 158 0.18 6.79 12.62
N LEU A 159 -0.70 5.79 12.51
CA LEU A 159 -0.84 4.75 13.53
C LEU A 159 0.49 4.01 13.76
N SER A 160 1.19 3.68 12.66
CA SER A 160 2.48 2.99 12.71
C SER A 160 3.54 3.83 13.42
N VAL A 161 3.67 5.09 13.05
CA VAL A 161 4.63 6.02 13.66
C VAL A 161 4.34 6.20 15.15
N ASN A 162 3.09 6.45 15.52
CA ASN A 162 2.70 6.61 16.94
C ASN A 162 2.90 5.34 17.77
N GLN A 163 2.75 4.16 17.16
CA GLN A 163 2.99 2.88 17.84
C GLN A 163 4.49 2.60 17.97
N PHE A 164 5.30 3.06 17.03
CA PHE A 164 6.76 2.90 17.03
C PHE A 164 7.43 3.84 18.02
N ASP A 165 7.06 5.12 17.97
CA ASP A 165 7.56 6.17 18.86
C ASP A 165 6.43 7.13 19.24
N PRO A 166 5.79 6.92 20.41
CA PRO A 166 4.73 7.79 20.90
C PRO A 166 5.18 9.24 21.19
N GLY A 167 6.49 9.50 21.21
CA GLY A 167 7.07 10.83 21.45
C GLY A 167 7.17 11.70 20.21
N ILE A 168 6.92 11.16 19.03
CA ILE A 168 6.97 11.95 17.78
C ILE A 168 5.84 12.97 17.76
N SER A 169 6.20 14.25 17.53
CA SER A 169 5.23 15.34 17.53
C SER A 169 4.32 15.29 16.29
N ILE A 170 3.11 15.85 16.44
CA ILE A 170 2.13 15.96 15.34
C ILE A 170 2.73 16.77 14.18
N GLU A 171 3.48 17.83 14.49
CA GLU A 171 4.13 18.69 13.49
C GLU A 171 5.16 17.90 12.68
N THR A 172 5.90 16.99 13.32
CA THR A 172 6.86 16.11 12.64
C THR A 172 6.13 15.17 11.68
N ILE A 173 5.02 14.58 12.12
CA ILE A 173 4.19 13.69 11.28
C ILE A 173 3.59 14.48 10.11
N GLN A 174 3.05 15.69 10.34
CA GLN A 174 2.51 16.56 9.29
C GLN A 174 3.58 16.91 8.25
N LYS A 175 4.79 17.26 8.69
CA LYS A 175 5.92 17.53 7.82
C LYS A 175 6.29 16.31 6.99
N GLY A 176 6.38 15.13 7.59
CA GLY A 176 6.66 13.88 6.88
C GLY A 176 5.63 13.57 5.80
N LEU A 177 4.34 13.71 6.11
CA LEU A 177 3.26 13.48 5.15
C LEU A 177 3.26 14.49 4.01
N SER A 178 3.58 15.77 4.29
CA SER A 178 3.63 16.82 3.27
C SER A 178 4.77 16.67 2.26
N CYS A 179 5.83 15.94 2.63
CA CYS A 179 6.99 15.69 1.77
C CYS A 179 6.88 14.41 0.94
N VAL A 180 5.78 13.65 1.06
CA VAL A 180 5.62 12.39 0.32
C VAL A 180 5.55 12.65 -1.19
N SER A 181 6.39 11.94 -1.93
CA SER A 181 6.37 11.92 -3.39
C SER A 181 6.37 10.47 -3.86
N TRP A 182 5.36 10.10 -4.64
CA TRP A 182 5.26 8.74 -5.17
C TRP A 182 4.87 8.78 -6.65
N PRO A 183 5.83 8.61 -7.56
CA PRO A 183 5.55 8.60 -8.99
C PRO A 183 4.52 7.55 -9.37
N GLY A 184 3.63 7.90 -10.30
CA GLY A 184 2.62 6.97 -10.79
C GLY A 184 1.43 6.72 -9.85
N ARG A 185 1.18 7.61 -8.88
CA ARG A 185 -0.06 7.61 -8.06
C ARG A 185 -0.84 8.88 -8.30
N LEU A 186 -1.68 8.88 -9.34
CA LEU A 186 -2.38 10.07 -9.83
C LEU A 186 -1.45 11.29 -9.95
N GLN A 187 -0.26 11.01 -10.44
CA GLN A 187 0.77 12.02 -10.61
C GLN A 187 0.36 13.04 -11.66
N LYS A 188 0.26 14.32 -11.26
CA LYS A 188 0.06 15.39 -12.21
C LYS A 188 1.34 15.60 -13.01
N MET A 189 1.28 15.37 -14.33
CA MET A 189 2.42 15.41 -15.23
C MET A 189 2.72 16.83 -15.73
N ASP A 190 1.70 17.68 -15.81
CA ASP A 190 1.80 19.05 -16.29
C ASP A 190 1.19 20.02 -15.27
N LYS A 191 1.88 21.13 -15.01
CA LYS A 191 1.39 22.17 -14.08
C LYS A 191 0.19 22.94 -14.61
N LYS A 192 0.12 23.12 -15.93
CA LYS A 192 -0.91 23.93 -16.61
C LYS A 192 -2.12 23.08 -17.02
N ASN A 193 -1.87 21.89 -17.55
CA ASN A 193 -2.92 21.01 -18.07
C ASN A 193 -3.25 19.91 -17.07
N PRO A 194 -4.50 19.45 -16.98
CA PRO A 194 -4.93 18.37 -16.10
C PRO A 194 -4.53 16.99 -16.67
N ILE A 195 -3.24 16.76 -16.88
CA ILE A 195 -2.68 15.50 -17.36
C ILE A 195 -2.20 14.71 -16.13
N PHE A 196 -2.78 13.52 -15.94
CA PHE A 196 -2.48 12.64 -14.81
C PHE A 196 -1.92 11.29 -15.29
N TYR A 197 -0.99 10.75 -14.53
CA TYR A 197 -0.43 9.42 -14.73
C TYR A 197 -0.65 8.55 -13.50
N ASP A 198 -1.13 7.33 -13.73
CA ASP A 198 -1.30 6.33 -12.69
C ASP A 198 -0.86 4.95 -13.20
N VAL A 199 -0.38 4.11 -12.28
CA VAL A 199 0.09 2.74 -12.58
C VAL A 199 -0.92 1.66 -12.20
N ALA A 200 -2.16 2.01 -11.92
CA ALA A 200 -3.21 1.03 -11.64
C ALA A 200 -3.40 0.10 -12.83
N HIS A 201 -3.36 -1.19 -12.55
CA HIS A 201 -3.40 -2.26 -13.55
C HIS A 201 -4.37 -3.38 -13.18
N ASN A 202 -4.98 -3.32 -12.00
CA ASN A 202 -6.00 -4.28 -11.56
C ASN A 202 -7.36 -3.62 -11.38
N ALA A 203 -8.42 -4.43 -11.33
CA ALA A 203 -9.80 -3.95 -11.24
C ALA A 203 -10.02 -3.00 -10.06
N HIS A 204 -9.45 -3.30 -8.89
CA HIS A 204 -9.62 -2.46 -7.70
C HIS A 204 -8.96 -1.08 -7.85
N GLY A 205 -7.73 -1.04 -8.33
CA GLY A 205 -6.99 0.21 -8.56
C GLY A 205 -7.69 1.10 -9.58
N ILE A 206 -8.09 0.53 -10.72
CA ILE A 206 -8.80 1.26 -11.76
C ILE A 206 -10.13 1.80 -11.26
N THR A 207 -10.95 0.99 -10.56
CA THR A 207 -12.21 1.46 -9.98
C THR A 207 -11.98 2.64 -9.03
N THR A 208 -10.94 2.58 -8.20
CA THR A 208 -10.59 3.66 -7.26
C THR A 208 -10.29 4.97 -8.00
N ILE A 209 -9.56 4.92 -9.12
CA ILE A 209 -9.24 6.09 -9.94
C ILE A 209 -10.50 6.62 -10.61
N LEU A 210 -11.34 5.76 -11.18
CA LEU A 210 -12.58 6.15 -11.84
C LEU A 210 -13.54 6.84 -10.88
N GLU A 211 -13.72 6.30 -9.67
CA GLU A 211 -14.52 6.93 -8.61
C GLU A 211 -13.99 8.32 -8.25
N MET A 212 -12.67 8.48 -8.20
CA MET A 212 -12.07 9.78 -7.93
C MET A 212 -12.37 10.80 -9.05
N PHE A 213 -12.24 10.40 -10.32
CA PHE A 213 -12.58 11.27 -11.44
C PHE A 213 -14.06 11.66 -11.43
N GLN A 214 -14.96 10.71 -11.24
CA GLN A 214 -16.40 10.96 -11.18
C GLN A 214 -16.81 11.91 -10.04
N ASN A 215 -16.10 11.85 -8.91
CA ASN A 215 -16.41 12.69 -7.76
C ASN A 215 -15.81 14.10 -7.84
N ASN A 216 -14.79 14.33 -8.67
CA ASN A 216 -14.06 15.59 -8.69
C ASN A 216 -14.18 16.38 -10.00
N TRP A 217 -14.66 15.77 -11.08
CA TRP A 217 -14.83 16.43 -12.38
C TRP A 217 -16.21 16.18 -12.95
N SER A 218 -16.83 17.25 -13.46
CA SER A 218 -18.13 17.18 -14.14
C SER A 218 -18.05 16.64 -15.56
N GLU A 219 -16.90 16.82 -16.20
CA GLU A 219 -16.64 16.33 -17.55
C GLU A 219 -15.91 14.99 -17.52
N LYS A 220 -16.24 14.13 -18.47
CA LYS A 220 -15.54 12.86 -18.62
C LYS A 220 -14.14 13.10 -19.18
N PRO A 221 -13.10 12.58 -18.52
CA PRO A 221 -11.73 12.70 -19.03
C PRO A 221 -11.51 11.85 -20.29
N VAL A 222 -10.46 12.15 -21.04
CA VAL A 222 -9.90 11.26 -22.05
C VAL A 222 -8.89 10.34 -21.37
N GLY A 223 -9.00 9.04 -21.60
CA GLY A 223 -8.11 8.03 -21.01
C GLY A 223 -7.23 7.33 -22.05
N ILE A 224 -5.95 7.18 -21.75
CA ILE A 224 -5.01 6.33 -22.51
C ILE A 224 -4.61 5.19 -21.57
N PHE A 225 -4.87 3.95 -22.00
CA PHE A 225 -4.63 2.75 -21.21
C PHE A 225 -3.64 1.81 -21.88
N ALA A 226 -2.68 1.32 -21.10
CA ALA A 226 -1.82 0.22 -21.48
C ALA A 226 -1.85 -0.82 -20.34
N LEU A 227 -2.43 -1.98 -20.61
CA LEU A 227 -2.59 -3.04 -19.62
C LEU A 227 -1.92 -4.31 -20.14
N LYS A 228 -1.28 -5.04 -19.22
CA LYS A 228 -0.85 -6.41 -19.51
C LYS A 228 -2.09 -7.30 -19.60
N ALA A 229 -2.06 -8.32 -20.46
CA ALA A 229 -3.16 -9.29 -20.57
C ALA A 229 -3.34 -10.00 -19.21
N GLU A 230 -4.49 -9.79 -18.59
CA GLU A 230 -4.86 -10.35 -17.29
C GLU A 230 -6.32 -10.86 -17.32
N ASN A 231 -6.67 -11.72 -16.36
CA ASN A 231 -7.97 -12.40 -16.28
C ASN A 231 -9.20 -11.49 -16.11
N ASN A 232 -9.03 -10.19 -15.84
CA ASN A 232 -10.11 -9.26 -15.59
C ASN A 232 -10.24 -8.14 -16.63
N ILE A 233 -9.66 -8.33 -17.83
CA ILE A 233 -9.62 -7.28 -18.85
C ILE A 233 -11.03 -6.84 -19.30
N ASP A 234 -11.99 -7.77 -19.35
CA ASP A 234 -13.37 -7.46 -19.73
C ASP A 234 -14.07 -6.55 -18.71
N PHE A 235 -13.85 -6.80 -17.42
CA PHE A 235 -14.40 -5.95 -16.36
C PHE A 235 -13.78 -4.55 -16.40
N ILE A 236 -12.46 -4.49 -16.56
CA ILE A 236 -11.70 -3.24 -16.66
C ILE A 236 -12.16 -2.46 -17.89
N SER A 237 -12.27 -3.10 -19.05
CA SER A 237 -12.72 -2.49 -20.31
C SER A 237 -14.12 -1.86 -20.16
N LYS A 238 -15.09 -2.59 -19.62
CA LYS A 238 -16.44 -2.08 -19.37
C LYS A 238 -16.45 -0.88 -18.42
N SER A 239 -15.66 -0.94 -17.36
CA SER A 239 -15.57 0.15 -16.38
C SER A 239 -14.97 1.42 -17.00
N ILE A 240 -13.95 1.26 -17.85
CA ILE A 240 -13.32 2.35 -18.59
C ILE A 240 -14.30 2.99 -19.57
N GLN A 241 -14.97 2.20 -20.42
CA GLN A 241 -15.94 2.70 -21.41
C GLN A 241 -17.05 3.56 -20.82
N ASN A 242 -17.51 3.23 -19.62
CA ASN A 242 -18.56 4.00 -18.94
C ASN A 242 -18.07 5.32 -18.33
N SER A 243 -16.76 5.47 -18.08
CA SER A 243 -16.21 6.55 -17.27
C SER A 243 -15.42 7.59 -18.05
N PHE A 244 -15.04 7.29 -19.30
CA PHE A 244 -14.28 8.19 -20.16
C PHE A 244 -15.11 8.63 -21.36
N SER A 245 -14.74 9.78 -21.96
CA SER A 245 -15.24 10.20 -23.26
C SER A 245 -14.63 9.32 -24.36
N ASN A 246 -15.42 8.99 -25.36
CA ASN A 246 -14.96 8.28 -26.56
C ASN A 246 -13.98 9.14 -27.37
#